data_e19ec26d694eaf6a20788310523f42a5
#
_entry.id   e19ec26d694eaf6a20788310523f42a5
#
_cell.length_a   1.000
_cell.length_b   1.000
_cell.length_c   1.000
_cell.angle_alpha   90.00
_cell.angle_beta   90.00
_cell.angle_gamma   90.00
#
_symmetry.space_group_name_H-M   'P 1'
#
loop_
_entity.id
_entity.type
_entity.pdbx_description
1 polymer ?
#
loop_
_entity_poly.entity_id
_entity_poly.type
_entity_poly.pdbx_seq_one_letter_code
_entity_poly.pdbx_strand_id
1 'polypeptide(L)'
;MVTSANANVKLPAPQTVVVDYSAPNVAKEMAVHHIRSTVLGDVAARALEFLGHKVVRANHIGDWGTQFGMLIAYLEKMANEHASDMELKDLEAFYTQAKRHYDEDEAFAERARNYVVKLQGGDEY
;
A
#
# COMPACT_ATOMS: atom_id res chain seq x y z
N MET A 1 -23.92 -20.48 -17.05
CA MET A 1 -24.04 -20.32 -18.51
C MET A 1 -24.71 -18.99 -18.78
N VAL A 2 -23.94 -17.98 -19.15
CA VAL A 2 -24.51 -16.70 -19.58
C VAL A 2 -24.77 -16.83 -21.06
N THR A 3 -26.03 -16.87 -21.41
CA THR A 3 -26.50 -16.99 -22.81
C THR A 3 -26.11 -15.73 -23.58
N SER A 4 -25.57 -15.94 -24.76
CA SER A 4 -25.06 -14.95 -25.73
C SER A 4 -26.15 -14.00 -26.25
N ALA A 5 -26.55 -13.02 -25.43
CA ALA A 5 -27.45 -11.96 -25.88
C ALA A 5 -26.74 -10.80 -26.61
N ASN A 6 -25.41 -10.87 -26.79
CA ASN A 6 -24.60 -9.78 -27.34
C ASN A 6 -23.93 -10.12 -28.70
N ALA A 7 -24.61 -10.88 -29.54
CA ALA A 7 -24.08 -11.30 -30.85
C ALA A 7 -23.76 -10.14 -31.84
N ASN A 8 -24.06 -8.88 -31.51
CA ASN A 8 -23.88 -7.74 -32.41
C ASN A 8 -22.89 -6.67 -31.87
N VAL A 9 -22.24 -6.87 -30.73
CA VAL A 9 -21.22 -5.95 -30.28
C VAL A 9 -19.90 -6.31 -30.98
N LYS A 10 -19.45 -5.50 -31.91
CA LYS A 10 -18.13 -5.64 -32.52
C LYS A 10 -17.08 -5.31 -31.47
N LEU A 11 -16.53 -6.35 -30.85
CA LEU A 11 -15.47 -6.18 -29.85
C LEU A 11 -14.20 -5.66 -30.52
N PRO A 12 -13.48 -4.74 -29.87
CA PRO A 12 -12.16 -4.33 -30.36
C PRO A 12 -11.19 -5.53 -30.36
N ALA A 13 -10.10 -5.42 -31.11
CA ALA A 13 -9.07 -6.46 -31.08
C ALA A 13 -8.56 -6.66 -29.65
N PRO A 14 -8.38 -7.91 -29.19
CA PRO A 14 -7.89 -8.20 -27.86
C PRO A 14 -6.57 -7.49 -27.58
N GLN A 15 -6.49 -6.83 -26.43
CA GLN A 15 -5.29 -6.13 -25.96
C GLN A 15 -4.89 -6.69 -24.60
N THR A 16 -3.63 -6.51 -24.23
CA THR A 16 -3.21 -6.72 -22.85
C THR A 16 -3.36 -5.40 -22.10
N VAL A 17 -4.20 -5.41 -21.07
CA VAL A 17 -4.52 -4.23 -20.26
C VAL A 17 -4.06 -4.49 -18.82
N VAL A 18 -3.28 -3.59 -18.26
CA VAL A 18 -2.91 -3.61 -16.84
C VAL A 18 -3.90 -2.74 -16.09
N VAL A 19 -4.52 -3.29 -15.06
CA VAL A 19 -5.39 -2.56 -14.13
C VAL A 19 -4.74 -2.59 -12.76
N ASP A 20 -4.25 -1.45 -12.33
CA ASP A 20 -3.66 -1.26 -11.01
C ASP A 20 -4.70 -0.69 -10.06
N TYR A 21 -4.99 -1.40 -8.97
CA TYR A 21 -6.04 -1.00 -8.04
C TYR A 21 -5.82 -1.59 -6.64
N SER A 22 -6.61 -1.12 -5.68
CA SER A 22 -6.47 -1.36 -4.24
C SER A 22 -5.35 -0.53 -3.61
N ALA A 23 -4.08 -0.87 -3.81
CA ALA A 23 -2.89 -0.17 -3.36
C ALA A 23 -2.96 0.34 -1.90
N PRO A 24 -3.24 -0.54 -0.90
CA PRO A 24 -3.34 -0.11 0.50
C PRO A 24 -1.96 0.17 1.08
N ASN A 25 -1.91 1.04 2.08
CA ASN A 25 -0.71 1.26 2.87
C ASN A 25 -0.43 0.03 3.74
N VAL A 26 0.82 -0.46 3.73
CA VAL A 26 1.21 -1.69 4.46
C VAL A 26 1.21 -1.49 5.98
N ALA A 27 1.51 -0.27 6.44
CA ALA A 27 1.73 0.01 7.85
C ALA A 27 0.46 0.18 8.70
N LYS A 28 -0.73 0.02 8.12
CA LYS A 28 -2.01 0.17 8.84
C LYS A 28 -3.11 -0.66 8.22
N GLU A 29 -4.17 -0.93 8.98
CA GLU A 29 -5.34 -1.62 8.48
C GLU A 29 -6.04 -0.87 7.33
N MET A 30 -6.68 -1.65 6.45
CA MET A 30 -7.47 -1.09 5.37
C MET A 30 -8.69 -0.36 5.91
N ALA A 31 -8.87 0.89 5.49
CA ALA A 31 -10.05 1.68 5.82
C ALA A 31 -11.12 1.57 4.73
N VAL A 32 -12.33 2.02 5.04
CA VAL A 32 -13.51 1.96 4.15
C VAL A 32 -13.23 2.61 2.78
N HIS A 33 -12.42 3.66 2.72
CA HIS A 33 -12.09 4.33 1.45
C HIS A 33 -11.28 3.43 0.50
N HIS A 34 -10.50 2.45 1.00
CA HIS A 34 -9.79 1.48 0.16
C HIS A 34 -10.74 0.50 -0.54
N ILE A 35 -11.89 0.20 0.07
CA ILE A 35 -12.91 -0.68 -0.53
C ILE A 35 -13.41 -0.07 -1.84
N ARG A 36 -13.60 1.24 -1.90
CA ARG A 36 -14.07 1.94 -3.10
C ARG A 36 -13.13 1.72 -4.28
N SER A 37 -11.84 1.96 -4.12
CA SER A 37 -10.85 1.76 -5.19
C SER A 37 -10.74 0.30 -5.60
N THR A 38 -10.79 -0.62 -4.63
CA THR A 38 -10.75 -2.07 -4.86
C THR A 38 -11.95 -2.53 -5.69
N VAL A 39 -13.17 -2.13 -5.32
CA VAL A 39 -14.38 -2.52 -6.04
C VAL A 39 -14.40 -1.94 -7.45
N LEU A 40 -14.07 -0.67 -7.61
CA LEU A 40 -14.04 -0.02 -8.93
C LEU A 40 -13.00 -0.67 -9.85
N GLY A 41 -11.81 -0.98 -9.33
CA GLY A 41 -10.76 -1.65 -10.09
C GLY A 41 -11.14 -3.08 -10.50
N ASP A 42 -11.74 -3.85 -9.59
CA ASP A 42 -12.19 -5.22 -9.89
C ASP A 42 -13.32 -5.22 -10.94
N VAL A 43 -14.28 -4.30 -10.84
CA VAL A 43 -15.34 -4.15 -11.84
C VAL A 43 -14.76 -3.79 -13.21
N ALA A 44 -13.80 -2.86 -13.27
CA ALA A 44 -13.14 -2.51 -14.52
C ALA A 44 -12.37 -3.69 -15.12
N ALA A 45 -11.62 -4.43 -14.30
CA ALA A 45 -10.90 -5.62 -14.73
C ALA A 45 -11.84 -6.69 -15.30
N ARG A 46 -12.93 -7.00 -14.59
CA ARG A 46 -13.94 -7.98 -15.05
C ARG A 46 -14.64 -7.54 -16.34
N ALA A 47 -14.96 -6.26 -16.47
CA ALA A 47 -15.56 -5.72 -17.68
C ALA A 47 -14.63 -5.85 -18.90
N LEU A 48 -13.34 -5.55 -18.73
CA LEU A 48 -12.34 -5.72 -19.77
C LEU A 48 -12.13 -7.18 -20.16
N GLU A 49 -12.11 -8.10 -19.19
CA GLU A 49 -12.07 -9.55 -19.46
C GLU A 49 -13.31 -10.03 -20.21
N PHE A 50 -14.49 -9.54 -19.81
CA PHE A 50 -15.73 -9.85 -20.52
C PHE A 50 -15.72 -9.37 -21.96
N LEU A 51 -15.07 -8.26 -22.25
CA LEU A 51 -14.85 -7.73 -23.60
C LEU A 51 -13.77 -8.48 -24.39
N GLY A 52 -13.14 -9.50 -23.80
CA GLY A 52 -12.16 -10.35 -24.46
C GLY A 52 -10.71 -9.85 -24.39
N HIS A 53 -10.42 -8.83 -23.58
CA HIS A 53 -9.06 -8.38 -23.32
C HIS A 53 -8.33 -9.32 -22.35
N LYS A 54 -6.99 -9.40 -22.47
CA LYS A 54 -6.13 -10.03 -21.47
C LYS A 54 -5.87 -9.01 -20.37
N VAL A 55 -6.42 -9.24 -19.17
CA VAL A 55 -6.23 -8.32 -18.04
C VAL A 55 -5.16 -8.83 -17.11
N VAL A 56 -4.22 -7.95 -16.78
CA VAL A 56 -3.23 -8.13 -15.72
C VAL A 56 -3.65 -7.25 -14.54
N ARG A 57 -4.02 -7.91 -13.43
CA ARG A 57 -4.33 -7.21 -12.19
C ARG A 57 -3.03 -6.90 -11.46
N ALA A 58 -2.75 -5.62 -11.29
CA ALA A 58 -1.63 -5.12 -10.53
C ALA A 58 -2.09 -4.55 -9.20
N ASN A 59 -1.25 -4.63 -8.20
CA ASN A 59 -1.48 -4.03 -6.89
C ASN A 59 -0.14 -3.52 -6.35
N HIS A 60 0.13 -2.24 -6.52
CA HIS A 60 1.32 -1.60 -5.98
C HIS A 60 1.11 -1.33 -4.50
N ILE A 61 1.48 -2.31 -3.68
CA ILE A 61 1.38 -2.23 -2.23
C ILE A 61 2.61 -1.48 -1.70
N GLY A 62 2.37 -0.65 -0.72
CA GLY A 62 3.43 0.02 0.01
C GLY A 62 3.52 1.50 -0.30
N ASP A 63 3.80 2.20 0.75
CA ASP A 63 4.10 3.61 0.75
C ASP A 63 5.50 3.77 1.35
N TRP A 64 6.49 3.99 0.51
CA TRP A 64 7.87 4.28 0.90
C TRP A 64 8.01 5.71 1.44
N GLY A 65 6.91 6.25 1.96
CA GLY A 65 6.82 7.61 2.45
C GLY A 65 7.05 7.74 3.95
N THR A 66 6.52 8.83 4.50
CA THR A 66 6.69 9.24 5.91
C THR A 66 6.37 8.14 6.92
N GLN A 67 5.45 7.25 6.61
CA GLN A 67 5.05 6.16 7.50
C GLN A 67 6.20 5.20 7.80
N PHE A 68 6.95 4.79 6.77
CA PHE A 68 8.13 3.94 6.95
C PHE A 68 9.25 4.66 7.69
N GLY A 69 9.48 5.94 7.37
CA GLY A 69 10.45 6.75 8.11
C GLY A 69 10.12 6.83 9.61
N MET A 70 8.84 7.00 9.96
CA MET A 70 8.41 6.97 11.37
C MET A 70 8.65 5.62 12.03
N LEU A 71 8.34 4.52 11.34
CA LEU A 71 8.55 3.17 11.87
C LEU A 71 10.02 2.88 12.10
N ILE A 72 10.90 3.23 11.15
CA ILE A 72 12.36 3.05 11.27
C ILE A 72 12.91 3.88 12.43
N ALA A 73 12.55 5.16 12.51
CA ALA A 73 12.99 6.04 13.60
C ALA A 73 12.52 5.53 14.97
N TYR A 74 11.33 4.94 15.03
CA TYR A 74 10.81 4.38 16.27
C TYR A 74 11.50 3.06 16.65
N LEU A 75 11.79 2.19 15.68
CA LEU A 75 12.59 0.97 15.90
C LEU A 75 13.98 1.29 16.44
N GLU A 76 14.66 2.29 15.85
CA GLU A 76 15.97 2.73 16.33
C GLU A 76 15.90 3.25 17.78
N LYS A 77 14.88 4.07 18.08
CA LYS A 77 14.66 4.56 19.44
C LYS A 77 14.49 3.40 20.44
N MET A 78 13.65 2.44 20.09
CA MET A 78 13.39 1.27 20.95
C MET A 78 14.65 0.40 21.12
N ALA A 79 15.43 0.19 20.05
CA ALA A 79 16.69 -0.54 20.13
C ALA A 79 17.71 0.13 21.07
N ASN A 80 17.78 1.46 21.03
CA ASN A 80 18.65 2.24 21.91
C ASN A 80 18.19 2.24 23.38
N GLU A 81 16.90 2.12 23.62
CA GLU A 81 16.31 2.08 24.98
C GLU A 81 16.33 0.67 25.61
N HIS A 82 17.05 -0.30 25.02
CA HIS A 82 17.20 -1.68 25.51
C HIS A 82 15.86 -2.46 25.67
N ALA A 83 14.87 -2.13 24.88
CA ALA A 83 13.61 -2.88 24.82
C ALA A 83 13.80 -4.20 24.07
N SER A 84 14.45 -5.17 24.69
CA SER A 84 14.91 -6.43 24.07
C SER A 84 13.80 -7.46 23.78
N ASP A 85 12.53 -7.15 24.05
CA ASP A 85 11.43 -8.14 23.98
C ASP A 85 10.19 -7.65 23.22
N MET A 86 10.32 -6.69 22.29
CA MET A 86 9.19 -6.37 21.44
C MET A 86 9.11 -7.34 20.26
N GLU A 87 8.31 -8.38 20.42
CA GLU A 87 7.78 -9.09 19.26
C GLU A 87 6.91 -8.09 18.47
N LEU A 88 7.25 -7.87 17.21
CA LEU A 88 6.44 -7.12 16.22
C LEU A 88 5.08 -7.81 15.95
N LYS A 89 4.37 -8.19 17.03
CA LYS A 89 3.08 -8.88 16.93
C LYS A 89 1.92 -7.96 16.55
N ASP A 90 2.08 -6.66 16.79
CA ASP A 90 1.03 -5.67 16.54
C ASP A 90 1.61 -4.45 15.81
N LEU A 91 1.68 -4.54 14.49
CA LEU A 91 2.18 -3.47 13.64
C LEU A 91 1.33 -2.20 13.76
N GLU A 92 0.04 -2.31 14.04
CA GLU A 92 -0.87 -1.18 14.18
C GLU A 92 -0.61 -0.39 15.47
N ALA A 93 -0.44 -1.09 16.59
CA ALA A 93 -0.06 -0.46 17.86
C ALA A 93 1.30 0.23 17.75
N PHE A 94 2.25 -0.43 17.08
CA PHE A 94 3.57 0.11 16.81
C PHE A 94 3.51 1.39 15.96
N TYR A 95 2.72 1.38 14.88
CA TYR A 95 2.48 2.54 14.05
C TYR A 95 1.83 3.69 14.83
N THR A 96 0.85 3.40 15.67
CA THR A 96 0.15 4.40 16.48
C THR A 96 1.11 5.13 17.42
N GLN A 97 2.02 4.39 18.07
CA GLN A 97 3.05 4.97 18.94
C GLN A 97 4.08 5.78 18.16
N ALA A 98 4.57 5.25 17.03
CA ALA A 98 5.49 5.98 16.16
C ALA A 98 4.89 7.30 15.66
N LYS A 99 3.61 7.28 15.29
CA LYS A 99 2.88 8.47 14.87
C LYS A 99 2.75 9.49 16.00
N ARG A 100 2.45 9.05 17.21
CA ARG A 100 2.37 9.93 18.37
C ARG A 100 3.71 10.66 18.60
N HIS A 101 4.83 9.92 18.57
CA HIS A 101 6.15 10.54 18.68
C HIS A 101 6.44 11.52 17.55
N TYR A 102 6.01 11.21 16.33
CA TYR A 102 6.17 12.09 15.17
C TYR A 102 5.39 13.41 15.34
N ASP A 103 4.20 13.35 15.94
CA ASP A 103 3.33 14.51 16.15
C ASP A 103 3.78 15.37 17.37
N GLU A 104 4.41 14.75 18.38
CA GLU A 104 4.79 15.40 19.65
C GLU A 104 6.26 15.86 19.70
N ASP A 105 7.17 15.27 18.91
CA ASP A 105 8.63 15.53 18.94
C ASP A 105 9.17 15.88 17.54
N GLU A 106 9.49 17.16 17.34
CA GLU A 106 10.01 17.65 16.06
C GLU A 106 11.37 17.03 15.70
N ALA A 107 12.25 16.76 16.69
CA ALA A 107 13.52 16.10 16.43
C ALA A 107 13.33 14.65 15.96
N PHE A 108 12.31 13.97 16.47
CA PHE A 108 11.90 12.65 15.98
C PHE A 108 11.32 12.75 14.56
N ALA A 109 10.48 13.74 14.30
CA ALA A 109 9.89 13.97 13.00
C ALA A 109 10.95 14.27 11.91
N GLU A 110 11.98 15.04 12.26
CA GLU A 110 13.10 15.30 11.34
C GLU A 110 13.89 14.00 11.04
N ARG A 111 14.19 13.20 12.05
CA ARG A 111 14.83 11.88 11.86
C ARG A 111 14.00 10.97 10.96
N ALA A 112 12.70 10.91 11.19
CA ALA A 112 11.78 10.10 10.36
C ALA A 112 11.82 10.56 8.89
N ARG A 113 11.82 11.87 8.62
CA ARG A 113 11.95 12.41 7.26
C ARG A 113 13.29 12.02 6.62
N ASN A 114 14.38 12.07 7.38
CA ASN A 114 15.70 11.68 6.90
C ASN A 114 15.77 10.18 6.56
N TYR A 115 15.10 9.32 7.31
CA TYR A 115 15.00 7.89 6.99
C TYR A 115 14.22 7.64 5.69
N VAL A 116 13.19 8.43 5.39
CA VAL A 116 12.50 8.35 4.09
C VAL A 116 13.46 8.63 2.94
N VAL A 117 14.29 9.69 3.08
CA VAL A 117 15.27 10.04 2.04
C VAL A 117 16.30 8.94 1.84
N LYS A 118 16.83 8.36 2.91
CA LYS A 118 17.76 7.22 2.86
C LYS A 118 17.13 6.01 2.20
N LEU A 119 15.91 5.65 2.60
CA LEU A 119 15.18 4.51 2.05
C LEU A 119 14.94 4.68 0.54
N GLN A 120 14.53 5.88 0.11
CA GLN A 120 14.33 6.18 -1.31
C GLN A 120 15.65 6.28 -2.09
N GLY A 121 16.75 6.62 -1.41
CA GLY A 121 18.09 6.63 -1.97
C GLY A 121 18.72 5.25 -2.15
N GLY A 122 18.09 4.20 -1.64
CA GLY A 122 18.62 2.83 -1.70
C GLY A 122 19.77 2.59 -0.70
N ASP A 123 19.81 3.34 0.39
CA ASP A 123 20.79 3.13 1.46
C ASP A 123 20.54 1.77 2.12
N GLU A 124 21.56 0.92 2.17
CA GLU A 124 21.52 -0.35 2.89
C GLU A 124 21.67 -0.07 4.40
N TYR A 125 20.56 -0.16 5.12
CA TYR A 125 20.53 0.02 6.59
C TYR A 125 20.01 -1.23 7.27
#